data_db0e237ff96fe923f30ab38613859d35
#
_entry.id   db0e237ff96fe923f30ab38613859d35
#
_cell.length_a   1.000
_cell.length_b   1.000
_cell.length_c   1.000
_cell.angle_alpha   90.00
_cell.angle_beta   90.00
_cell.angle_gamma   90.00
#
_symmetry.space_group_name_H-M   'P 1'
#
loop_
_entity.id
_entity.type
_entity.pdbx_description
1 polymer ?
#
loop_
_entity_poly.entity_id
_entity_poly.type
_entity_poly.pdbx_seq_one_letter_code
_entity_poly.pdbx_strand_id
1 'polypeptide(L)'
;MGTIGLQVKMYVTVALVFAVAFAVLYSLFLYMGFGSVIGIFAFAVLFFLLQWYLSPELMKWLSKLHYIGEKEYPELRAVVKELAETARVPMPRIAIAPRPDPNAYVFGRTVKSSTLVVHEGLLKILDKNELRAVLAHEMGHLRHNDVVMMTMVSFLPMVAYMVARSLLWGGMWGNNRNSSGGLIAVGFAGFVVYFIMQMLTLSLSRARESYADEYSAATTRKPEHLASSLLKITGVNYASGTPRGSTDARAFYISDPFSARKDVDGIIAHAKELKEMLPNLDVEAFAEAMKKQGASRGSFLMGLFATHPPAHKRVLRLAEIKKKGLVK
;
A
#
# COMPACT_ATOMS: atom_id res chain seq x y z
N MET A 1 -20.85 2.78 2.40
CA MET A 1 -20.76 1.67 3.37
C MET A 1 -20.25 2.28 4.67
N GLY A 2 -20.91 2.02 5.81
CA GLY A 2 -20.44 2.56 7.09
C GLY A 2 -19.09 1.94 7.48
N THR A 3 -18.35 2.63 8.32
CA THR A 3 -17.01 2.20 8.84
C THR A 3 -17.03 0.76 9.39
N ILE A 4 -18.12 0.33 10.03
CA ILE A 4 -18.28 -1.04 10.56
C ILE A 4 -18.30 -2.09 9.44
N GLY A 5 -19.01 -1.86 8.32
CA GLY A 5 -19.04 -2.81 7.20
C GLY A 5 -17.67 -3.02 6.54
N LEU A 6 -16.85 -1.98 6.52
CA LEU A 6 -15.50 -2.05 5.97
C LEU A 6 -14.56 -2.80 6.94
N GLN A 7 -14.67 -2.57 8.27
CA GLN A 7 -13.92 -3.32 9.29
C GLN A 7 -14.24 -4.81 9.25
N VAL A 8 -15.51 -5.17 9.18
CA VAL A 8 -15.94 -6.58 9.07
C VAL A 8 -15.34 -7.21 7.81
N LYS A 9 -15.45 -6.54 6.65
CA LYS A 9 -14.86 -7.02 5.41
C LYS A 9 -13.35 -7.25 5.54
N MET A 10 -12.66 -6.34 6.20
CA MET A 10 -11.22 -6.42 6.45
C MET A 10 -10.86 -7.64 7.31
N TYR A 11 -11.52 -7.83 8.48
CA TYR A 11 -11.25 -8.97 9.35
C TYR A 11 -11.61 -10.31 8.70
N VAL A 12 -12.72 -10.37 7.95
CA VAL A 12 -13.10 -11.58 7.21
C VAL A 12 -12.05 -11.90 6.14
N THR A 13 -11.54 -10.90 5.42
CA THR A 13 -10.48 -11.13 4.41
C THR A 13 -9.20 -11.62 5.07
N VAL A 14 -8.80 -11.04 6.20
CA VAL A 14 -7.62 -11.50 6.97
C VAL A 14 -7.81 -12.94 7.42
N ALA A 15 -8.94 -13.28 8.05
CA ALA A 15 -9.23 -14.63 8.49
C ALA A 15 -9.22 -15.64 7.33
N LEU A 16 -9.79 -15.30 6.19
CA LEU A 16 -9.79 -16.13 5.00
C LEU A 16 -8.37 -16.38 4.46
N VAL A 17 -7.54 -15.33 4.39
CA VAL A 17 -6.14 -15.45 3.96
C VAL A 17 -5.38 -16.40 4.87
N PHE A 18 -5.53 -16.27 6.19
CA PHE A 18 -4.89 -17.18 7.15
C PHE A 18 -5.40 -18.62 7.05
N ALA A 19 -6.71 -18.82 6.89
CA ALA A 19 -7.29 -20.15 6.75
C ALA A 19 -6.79 -20.87 5.49
N VAL A 20 -6.76 -20.19 4.36
CA VAL A 20 -6.24 -20.72 3.08
C VAL A 20 -4.75 -21.04 3.20
N ALA A 21 -3.96 -20.12 3.77
CA ALA A 21 -2.53 -20.34 3.99
C ALA A 21 -2.25 -21.56 4.84
N PHE A 22 -2.97 -21.70 5.97
CA PHE A 22 -2.82 -22.82 6.86
C PHE A 22 -3.18 -24.16 6.18
N ALA A 23 -4.31 -24.20 5.48
CA ALA A 23 -4.75 -25.40 4.75
C ALA A 23 -3.72 -25.87 3.73
N VAL A 24 -3.12 -24.94 2.99
CA VAL A 24 -2.11 -25.23 1.98
C VAL A 24 -0.80 -25.71 2.60
N LEU A 25 -0.29 -25.00 3.57
CA LEU A 25 0.92 -25.39 4.28
C LEU A 25 0.75 -26.76 4.92
N TYR A 26 -0.37 -27.00 5.59
CA TYR A 26 -0.69 -28.28 6.19
C TYR A 26 -0.70 -29.42 5.17
N SER A 27 -1.43 -29.26 4.06
CA SER A 27 -1.50 -30.27 3.00
C SER A 27 -0.13 -30.59 2.40
N LEU A 28 0.68 -29.56 2.20
CA LEU A 28 2.02 -29.69 1.65
C LEU A 28 2.96 -30.47 2.58
N PHE A 29 2.98 -30.13 3.85
CA PHE A 29 3.84 -30.81 4.82
C PHE A 29 3.43 -32.28 5.03
N LEU A 30 2.11 -32.56 5.00
CA LEU A 30 1.64 -33.94 4.97
C LEU A 30 2.19 -34.70 3.73
N TYR A 31 2.13 -34.08 2.57
CA TYR A 31 2.65 -34.66 1.34
C TYR A 31 4.18 -34.90 1.37
N MET A 32 4.93 -34.01 2.02
CA MET A 32 6.40 -34.15 2.19
C MET A 32 6.80 -35.15 3.28
N GLY A 33 5.84 -35.80 3.95
CA GLY A 33 6.12 -36.77 5.02
C GLY A 33 6.53 -36.13 6.37
N PHE A 34 6.46 -34.78 6.47
CA PHE A 34 6.64 -34.08 7.72
C PHE A 34 5.32 -34.12 8.52
N GLY A 35 5.01 -35.28 9.07
CA GLY A 35 3.73 -35.54 9.76
C GLY A 35 3.47 -34.77 11.05
N SER A 36 4.32 -33.84 11.43
CA SER A 36 4.16 -33.04 12.64
C SER A 36 3.51 -31.70 12.35
N VAL A 37 2.21 -31.58 12.56
CA VAL A 37 1.46 -30.30 12.53
C VAL A 37 2.14 -29.25 13.40
N ILE A 38 2.69 -29.67 14.54
CA ILE A 38 3.41 -28.81 15.48
C ILE A 38 4.69 -28.25 14.84
N GLY A 39 5.46 -29.07 14.13
CA GLY A 39 6.69 -28.62 13.45
C GLY A 39 6.42 -27.58 12.37
N ILE A 40 5.35 -27.76 11.59
CA ILE A 40 4.92 -26.81 10.55
C ILE A 40 4.51 -25.48 11.18
N PHE A 41 3.67 -25.55 12.20
CA PHE A 41 3.22 -24.35 12.90
C PHE A 41 4.39 -23.60 13.53
N ALA A 42 5.31 -24.30 14.20
CA ALA A 42 6.51 -23.71 14.79
C ALA A 42 7.39 -23.02 13.74
N PHE A 43 7.62 -23.66 12.58
CA PHE A 43 8.37 -23.07 11.46
C PHE A 43 7.67 -21.82 10.93
N ALA A 44 6.37 -21.87 10.68
CA ALA A 44 5.61 -20.73 10.18
C ALA A 44 5.65 -19.55 11.16
N VAL A 45 5.50 -19.81 12.46
CA VAL A 45 5.61 -18.78 13.50
C VAL A 45 7.03 -18.19 13.56
N LEU A 46 8.06 -19.03 13.57
CA LEU A 46 9.46 -18.59 13.61
C LEU A 46 9.79 -17.72 12.39
N PHE A 47 9.41 -18.15 11.21
CA PHE A 47 9.65 -17.42 9.97
C PHE A 47 8.89 -16.09 9.95
N PHE A 48 7.64 -16.07 10.41
CA PHE A 48 6.86 -14.84 10.59
C PHE A 48 7.55 -13.86 11.55
N LEU A 49 8.00 -14.34 12.72
CA LEU A 49 8.69 -13.51 13.71
C LEU A 49 10.00 -12.93 13.14
N LEU A 50 10.74 -13.74 12.40
CA LEU A 50 11.97 -13.31 11.73
C LEU A 50 11.69 -12.21 10.69
N GLN A 51 10.69 -12.39 9.84
CA GLN A 51 10.28 -11.39 8.86
C GLN A 51 9.78 -10.12 9.54
N TRP A 52 8.92 -10.23 10.54
CA TRP A 52 8.42 -9.10 11.30
C TRP A 52 9.56 -8.30 11.96
N TYR A 53 10.57 -9.01 12.47
CA TYR A 53 11.73 -8.38 13.09
C TYR A 53 12.65 -7.70 12.08
N LEU A 54 12.96 -8.34 10.96
CA LEU A 54 13.92 -7.86 9.97
C LEU A 54 13.36 -6.80 9.00
N SER A 55 12.06 -6.86 8.68
CA SER A 55 11.44 -6.01 7.65
C SER A 55 11.71 -4.50 7.83
N PRO A 56 11.54 -3.88 9.02
CA PRO A 56 11.80 -2.45 9.16
C PRO A 56 13.28 -2.09 9.06
N GLU A 57 14.18 -2.97 9.48
CA GLU A 57 15.63 -2.72 9.38
C GLU A 57 16.08 -2.76 7.92
N LEU A 58 15.57 -3.72 7.16
CA LEU A 58 15.79 -3.80 5.73
C LEU A 58 15.28 -2.54 5.00
N MET A 59 14.09 -2.06 5.36
CA MET A 59 13.53 -0.83 4.80
C MET A 59 14.41 0.39 5.09
N LYS A 60 14.91 0.55 6.30
CA LYS A 60 15.83 1.63 6.67
C LYS A 60 17.09 1.60 5.81
N TRP A 61 17.68 0.42 5.66
CA TRP A 61 18.91 0.24 4.90
C TRP A 61 18.74 0.55 3.40
N LEU A 62 17.63 0.09 2.81
CA LEU A 62 17.34 0.29 1.39
C LEU A 62 16.96 1.75 1.06
N SER A 63 16.31 2.46 1.97
CA SER A 63 15.74 3.79 1.70
C SER A 63 16.65 4.97 2.01
N LYS A 64 17.85 4.76 2.55
CA LYS A 64 18.83 5.81 2.93
C LYS A 64 18.18 6.98 3.69
N LEU A 65 17.41 6.67 4.73
CA LEU A 65 16.61 7.63 5.46
C LEU A 65 17.47 8.57 6.31
N HIS A 66 17.18 9.88 6.24
CA HIS A 66 17.67 10.87 7.17
C HIS A 66 16.62 11.12 8.26
N TYR A 67 16.91 10.70 9.48
CA TYR A 67 16.03 10.95 10.64
C TYR A 67 16.19 12.39 11.10
N ILE A 68 15.09 13.16 11.12
CA ILE A 68 15.15 14.59 11.50
C ILE A 68 15.18 14.76 13.02
N GLY A 69 16.08 15.64 13.46
CA GLY A 69 16.18 16.09 14.84
C GLY A 69 15.05 17.05 15.25
N GLU A 70 15.07 17.49 16.52
CA GLU A 70 14.01 18.36 17.05
C GLU A 70 13.94 19.74 16.41
N LYS A 71 15.08 20.24 15.95
CA LYS A 71 15.21 21.58 15.34
C LYS A 71 15.08 21.59 13.82
N GLU A 72 15.08 20.41 13.20
CA GLU A 72 14.95 20.27 11.76
C GLU A 72 13.47 20.19 11.36
N TYR A 73 13.09 20.86 10.28
CA TYR A 73 11.72 20.89 9.77
C TYR A 73 10.65 21.17 10.85
N PRO A 74 10.73 22.29 11.60
CA PRO A 74 9.85 22.54 12.75
C PRO A 74 8.37 22.57 12.38
N GLU A 75 8.01 23.09 11.19
CA GLU A 75 6.62 23.12 10.72
C GLU A 75 6.08 21.69 10.45
N LEU A 76 6.85 20.86 9.77
CA LEU A 76 6.48 19.46 9.53
C LEU A 76 6.28 18.71 10.84
N ARG A 77 7.20 18.89 11.78
CA ARG A 77 7.15 18.27 13.11
C ARG A 77 5.93 18.70 13.91
N ALA A 78 5.57 19.99 13.87
CA ALA A 78 4.39 20.53 14.55
C ALA A 78 3.10 19.90 13.98
N VAL A 79 2.98 19.82 12.66
CA VAL A 79 1.82 19.20 12.00
C VAL A 79 1.72 17.71 12.35
N VAL A 80 2.82 16.97 12.29
CA VAL A 80 2.82 15.53 12.63
C VAL A 80 2.44 15.31 14.09
N LYS A 81 2.94 16.14 15.02
CA LYS A 81 2.61 16.06 16.45
C LYS A 81 1.11 16.28 16.67
N GLU A 82 0.54 17.33 16.12
CA GLU A 82 -0.90 17.64 16.22
C GLU A 82 -1.77 16.52 15.66
N LEU A 83 -1.38 15.97 14.49
CA LEU A 83 -2.11 14.87 13.86
C LEU A 83 -2.00 13.56 14.66
N ALA A 84 -0.84 13.28 15.25
CA ALA A 84 -0.65 12.10 16.11
C ALA A 84 -1.51 12.20 17.39
N GLU A 85 -1.57 13.37 18.02
CA GLU A 85 -2.45 13.66 19.18
C GLU A 85 -3.94 13.47 18.78
N THR A 86 -4.35 14.03 17.64
CA THR A 86 -5.71 13.85 17.09
C THR A 86 -6.05 12.40 16.81
N ALA A 87 -5.10 11.66 16.26
CA ALA A 87 -5.24 10.23 15.99
C ALA A 87 -5.19 9.36 17.26
N ARG A 88 -4.76 9.92 18.40
CA ARG A 88 -4.49 9.19 19.65
C ARG A 88 -3.47 8.07 19.47
N VAL A 89 -2.41 8.36 18.72
CA VAL A 89 -1.29 7.43 18.51
C VAL A 89 0.01 8.07 19.00
N PRO A 90 1.00 7.28 19.41
CA PRO A 90 2.32 7.81 19.69
C PRO A 90 2.88 8.56 18.49
N MET A 91 3.56 9.68 18.71
CA MET A 91 4.22 10.42 17.65
C MET A 91 5.26 9.53 16.96
N PRO A 92 5.15 9.28 15.64
CA PRO A 92 6.13 8.48 14.93
C PRO A 92 7.46 9.22 14.82
N ARG A 93 8.55 8.49 14.66
CA ARG A 93 9.81 9.11 14.22
C ARG A 93 9.61 9.66 12.83
N ILE A 94 10.19 10.82 12.54
CA ILE A 94 10.09 11.42 11.21
C ILE A 94 11.43 11.24 10.50
N ALA A 95 11.37 10.83 9.25
CA ALA A 95 12.55 10.72 8.39
C ALA A 95 12.28 11.35 7.03
N ILE A 96 13.29 11.99 6.46
CA ILE A 96 13.27 12.50 5.09
C ILE A 96 14.04 11.54 4.20
N ALA A 97 13.41 11.16 3.08
CA ALA A 97 14.08 10.41 2.03
C ALA A 97 14.54 11.38 0.93
N PRO A 98 15.84 11.39 0.55
CA PRO A 98 16.38 12.27 -0.48
C PRO A 98 16.01 11.75 -1.87
N ARG A 99 14.70 11.70 -2.15
CA ARG A 99 14.13 11.19 -3.39
C ARG A 99 13.27 12.24 -4.08
N PRO A 100 13.40 12.39 -5.42
CA PRO A 100 12.64 13.38 -6.19
C PRO A 100 11.18 12.95 -6.43
N ASP A 101 10.87 11.67 -6.36
CA ASP A 101 9.51 11.14 -6.51
C ASP A 101 8.64 11.57 -5.32
N PRO A 102 7.43 12.13 -5.57
CA PRO A 102 6.57 12.62 -4.50
C PRO A 102 5.89 11.45 -3.76
N ASN A 103 6.29 11.21 -2.52
CA ASN A 103 5.74 10.14 -1.70
C ASN A 103 5.83 10.44 -0.20
N ALA A 104 4.93 9.82 0.58
CA ALA A 104 5.08 9.65 2.01
C ALA A 104 4.54 8.26 2.39
N TYR A 105 5.05 7.69 3.47
CA TYR A 105 4.57 6.41 3.98
C TYR A 105 4.98 6.19 5.43
N VAL A 106 4.27 5.30 6.10
CA VAL A 106 4.60 4.88 7.46
C VAL A 106 5.02 3.41 7.46
N PHE A 107 6.10 3.11 8.15
CA PHE A 107 6.54 1.74 8.39
C PHE A 107 7.02 1.54 9.83
N GLY A 108 7.11 0.30 10.27
CA GLY A 108 7.57 -0.05 11.62
C GLY A 108 7.16 -1.47 12.02
N ARG A 109 7.56 -1.90 13.21
CA ARG A 109 7.11 -3.19 13.79
C ARG A 109 5.78 -3.05 14.53
N THR A 110 5.59 -1.91 15.16
CA THR A 110 4.40 -1.56 15.92
C THR A 110 4.08 -0.09 15.74
N VAL A 111 2.90 0.35 16.13
CA VAL A 111 2.54 1.77 16.12
C VAL A 111 3.53 2.60 16.96
N LYS A 112 3.98 2.08 18.11
CA LYS A 112 4.93 2.77 19.00
C LYS A 112 6.33 2.93 18.39
N SER A 113 6.74 2.01 17.52
CA SER A 113 8.07 2.02 16.87
C SER A 113 8.01 2.46 15.40
N SER A 114 6.92 3.12 15.01
CA SER A 114 6.71 3.56 13.64
C SER A 114 7.60 4.74 13.24
N THR A 115 7.87 4.82 11.96
CA THR A 115 8.58 5.91 11.29
C THR A 115 7.72 6.42 10.15
N LEU A 116 7.42 7.70 10.14
CA LEU A 116 6.84 8.42 9.03
C LEU A 116 7.97 8.91 8.12
N VAL A 117 7.95 8.48 6.88
CA VAL A 117 8.89 8.93 5.86
C VAL A 117 8.21 9.91 4.94
N VAL A 118 8.88 11.01 4.63
CA VAL A 118 8.43 11.99 3.64
C VAL A 118 9.54 12.19 2.62
N HIS A 119 9.24 12.06 1.34
CA HIS A 119 10.19 12.30 0.28
C HIS A 119 10.36 13.81 0.04
N GLU A 120 11.57 14.25 -0.28
CA GLU A 120 11.82 15.64 -0.64
C GLU A 120 10.97 16.11 -1.83
N GLY A 121 10.71 15.21 -2.80
CA GLY A 121 9.85 15.51 -3.93
C GLY A 121 8.43 15.90 -3.50
N LEU A 122 7.88 15.28 -2.46
CA LEU A 122 6.56 15.62 -1.93
C LEU A 122 6.55 17.02 -1.30
N LEU A 123 7.57 17.34 -0.50
CA LEU A 123 7.70 18.65 0.16
C LEU A 123 7.84 19.81 -0.85
N LYS A 124 8.33 19.53 -2.06
CA LYS A 124 8.51 20.53 -3.12
C LYS A 124 7.23 20.87 -3.88
N ILE A 125 6.28 19.92 -3.98
CA ILE A 125 5.08 20.08 -4.81
C ILE A 125 3.81 20.38 -4.04
N LEU A 126 3.73 20.02 -2.76
CA LEU A 126 2.54 20.22 -1.94
C LEU A 126 2.62 21.51 -1.13
N ASP A 127 1.50 22.22 -1.05
CA ASP A 127 1.33 23.29 -0.08
C ASP A 127 1.10 22.75 1.34
N LYS A 128 1.05 23.64 2.33
CA LYS A 128 0.90 23.27 3.76
C LYS A 128 -0.41 22.48 4.02
N ASN A 129 -1.50 22.83 3.37
CA ASN A 129 -2.80 22.19 3.57
C ASN A 129 -2.85 20.82 2.90
N GLU A 130 -2.31 20.71 1.72
CA GLU A 130 -2.17 19.47 0.97
C GLU A 130 -1.26 18.48 1.69
N LEU A 131 -0.10 18.96 2.14
CA LEU A 131 0.83 18.16 2.95
C LEU A 131 0.15 17.68 4.24
N ARG A 132 -0.57 18.56 4.95
CA ARG A 132 -1.35 18.19 6.13
C ARG A 132 -2.37 17.10 5.84
N ALA A 133 -3.06 17.15 4.69
CA ALA A 133 -4.03 16.14 4.31
C ALA A 133 -3.38 14.78 4.03
N VAL A 134 -2.22 14.76 3.36
CA VAL A 134 -1.43 13.55 3.15
C VAL A 134 -0.92 12.99 4.48
N LEU A 135 -0.39 13.82 5.36
CA LEU A 135 0.07 13.39 6.67
C LEU A 135 -1.07 12.86 7.56
N ALA A 136 -2.28 13.45 7.45
CA ALA A 136 -3.46 12.93 8.12
C ALA A 136 -3.87 11.55 7.56
N HIS A 137 -3.73 11.32 6.26
CA HIS A 137 -3.92 10.00 5.65
C HIS A 137 -2.94 8.97 6.25
N GLU A 138 -1.66 9.31 6.36
CA GLU A 138 -0.65 8.44 6.98
C GLU A 138 -0.94 8.16 8.47
N MET A 139 -1.44 9.17 9.20
CA MET A 139 -1.90 8.96 10.59
C MET A 139 -3.12 8.04 10.66
N GLY A 140 -3.97 8.02 9.64
CA GLY A 140 -5.07 7.06 9.50
C GLY A 140 -4.58 5.62 9.50
N HIS A 141 -3.50 5.32 8.78
CA HIS A 141 -2.86 4.00 8.77
C HIS A 141 -2.33 3.61 10.15
N LEU A 142 -1.69 4.53 10.88
CA LEU A 142 -1.23 4.27 12.23
C LEU A 142 -2.38 4.01 13.20
N ARG A 143 -3.43 4.82 13.16
CA ARG A 143 -4.61 4.68 14.01
C ARG A 143 -5.31 3.32 13.86
N HIS A 144 -5.30 2.76 12.66
CA HIS A 144 -5.95 1.47 12.36
C HIS A 144 -5.01 0.28 12.47
N ASN A 145 -3.79 0.45 13.03
CA ASN A 145 -2.76 -0.59 13.15
C ASN A 145 -2.37 -1.23 11.81
N ASP A 146 -2.47 -0.48 10.75
CA ASP A 146 -2.29 -0.96 9.39
C ASP A 146 -0.88 -1.53 9.14
N VAL A 147 0.14 -0.90 9.73
CA VAL A 147 1.53 -1.35 9.63
C VAL A 147 1.68 -2.81 10.12
N VAL A 148 1.08 -3.13 11.26
CA VAL A 148 1.14 -4.49 11.83
C VAL A 148 0.33 -5.47 10.98
N MET A 149 -0.90 -5.08 10.63
CA MET A 149 -1.82 -5.93 9.89
C MET A 149 -1.27 -6.30 8.51
N MET A 150 -0.72 -5.33 7.77
CA MET A 150 -0.18 -5.62 6.43
C MET A 150 1.09 -6.45 6.48
N THR A 151 1.94 -6.26 7.48
CA THR A 151 3.09 -7.13 7.68
C THR A 151 2.66 -8.59 7.87
N MET A 152 1.61 -8.81 8.70
CA MET A 152 1.07 -10.16 8.93
C MET A 152 0.48 -10.78 7.66
N VAL A 153 -0.33 -10.02 6.92
CA VAL A 153 -1.06 -10.55 5.76
C VAL A 153 -0.14 -10.76 4.57
N SER A 154 0.85 -9.89 4.35
CA SER A 154 1.81 -10.00 3.23
C SER A 154 2.76 -11.20 3.36
N PHE A 155 2.95 -11.72 4.57
CA PHE A 155 3.77 -12.90 4.80
C PHE A 155 3.23 -14.15 4.10
N LEU A 156 1.92 -14.34 4.10
CA LEU A 156 1.29 -15.57 3.65
C LEU A 156 1.44 -15.84 2.14
N PRO A 157 1.16 -14.87 1.24
CA PRO A 157 1.45 -15.03 -0.20
C PRO A 157 2.91 -15.33 -0.45
N MET A 158 3.82 -14.69 0.29
CA MET A 158 5.27 -14.90 0.13
C MET A 158 5.66 -16.35 0.46
N VAL A 159 5.14 -16.92 1.55
CA VAL A 159 5.38 -18.33 1.90
C VAL A 159 4.80 -19.26 0.84
N ALA A 160 3.57 -19.03 0.40
CA ALA A 160 2.93 -19.82 -0.66
C ALA A 160 3.76 -19.81 -1.95
N TYR A 161 4.28 -18.62 -2.34
CA TYR A 161 5.17 -18.48 -3.48
C TYR A 161 6.47 -19.27 -3.32
N MET A 162 7.16 -19.15 -2.17
CA MET A 162 8.43 -19.85 -1.93
C MET A 162 8.25 -21.36 -1.99
N VAL A 163 7.17 -21.86 -1.40
CA VAL A 163 6.83 -23.28 -1.40
C VAL A 163 6.50 -23.76 -2.81
N ALA A 164 5.62 -23.08 -3.52
CA ALA A 164 5.23 -23.43 -4.89
C ALA A 164 6.46 -23.47 -5.82
N ARG A 165 7.34 -22.47 -5.72
CA ARG A 165 8.58 -22.38 -6.46
C ARG A 165 9.54 -23.54 -6.13
N SER A 166 9.70 -23.86 -4.85
CA SER A 166 10.59 -24.95 -4.42
C SER A 166 10.13 -26.30 -4.95
N LEU A 167 8.81 -26.54 -4.96
CA LEU A 167 8.24 -27.77 -5.51
C LEU A 167 8.41 -27.88 -7.03
N LEU A 168 8.16 -26.80 -7.76
CA LEU A 168 8.40 -26.78 -9.20
C LEU A 168 9.87 -27.03 -9.50
N TRP A 169 10.78 -26.37 -8.80
CA TRP A 169 12.21 -26.53 -8.99
C TRP A 169 12.67 -27.96 -8.68
N GLY A 170 12.22 -28.53 -7.55
CA GLY A 170 12.48 -29.92 -7.17
C GLY A 170 11.92 -30.93 -8.16
N GLY A 171 10.73 -30.70 -8.72
CA GLY A 171 10.12 -31.55 -9.72
C GLY A 171 10.79 -31.46 -11.11
N MET A 172 11.29 -30.28 -11.50
CA MET A 172 11.93 -30.07 -12.81
C MET A 172 13.40 -30.56 -12.85
N TRP A 173 14.14 -30.42 -11.75
CA TRP A 173 15.57 -30.75 -11.64
C TRP A 173 15.89 -31.88 -10.66
N GLY A 174 14.87 -32.43 -9.96
CA GLY A 174 15.06 -33.57 -9.06
C GLY A 174 15.40 -34.85 -9.80
N ASN A 175 16.34 -35.63 -9.27
CA ASN A 175 16.87 -36.83 -9.90
C ASN A 175 15.90 -38.04 -9.80
N ASN A 176 14.71 -37.90 -9.21
CA ASN A 176 13.77 -38.98 -8.97
C ASN A 176 12.58 -38.92 -9.93
N ARG A 177 12.70 -39.58 -11.07
CA ARG A 177 11.72 -39.59 -12.18
C ARG A 177 10.31 -40.06 -11.77
N ASN A 178 10.16 -40.87 -10.74
CA ASN A 178 8.85 -41.40 -10.31
C ASN A 178 7.97 -40.40 -9.54
N SER A 179 8.55 -39.36 -8.95
CA SER A 179 7.82 -38.33 -8.17
C SER A 179 7.79 -36.93 -8.79
N SER A 180 8.52 -36.74 -9.90
CA SER A 180 8.67 -35.44 -10.53
C SER A 180 7.35 -34.82 -11.03
N GLY A 181 6.49 -35.62 -11.65
CA GLY A 181 5.19 -35.19 -12.18
C GLY A 181 4.24 -34.71 -11.06
N GLY A 182 4.22 -35.45 -9.94
CA GLY A 182 3.43 -35.07 -8.77
C GLY A 182 3.89 -33.76 -8.12
N LEU A 183 5.20 -33.56 -7.96
CA LEU A 183 5.78 -32.33 -7.41
C LEU A 183 5.47 -31.10 -8.30
N ILE A 184 5.54 -31.27 -9.62
CA ILE A 184 5.20 -30.21 -10.57
C ILE A 184 3.72 -29.85 -10.46
N ALA A 185 2.81 -30.84 -10.42
CA ALA A 185 1.37 -30.58 -10.28
C ALA A 185 1.03 -29.85 -8.97
N VAL A 186 1.61 -30.28 -7.86
CA VAL A 186 1.43 -29.61 -6.55
C VAL A 186 2.06 -28.23 -6.55
N GLY A 187 3.19 -28.03 -7.19
CA GLY A 187 3.82 -26.72 -7.37
C GLY A 187 2.94 -25.74 -8.14
N PHE A 188 2.30 -26.19 -9.24
CA PHE A 188 1.33 -25.37 -9.97
C PHE A 188 0.09 -25.04 -9.13
N ALA A 189 -0.47 -26.02 -8.40
CA ALA A 189 -1.56 -25.76 -7.47
C ALA A 189 -1.17 -24.71 -6.40
N GLY A 190 0.06 -24.80 -5.90
CA GLY A 190 0.63 -23.80 -4.97
C GLY A 190 0.69 -22.40 -5.56
N PHE A 191 0.99 -22.24 -6.86
CA PHE A 191 0.94 -20.94 -7.53
C PHE A 191 -0.48 -20.38 -7.66
N VAL A 192 -1.48 -21.23 -7.91
CA VAL A 192 -2.90 -20.79 -7.92
C VAL A 192 -3.28 -20.26 -6.53
N VAL A 193 -2.90 -20.96 -5.48
CA VAL A 193 -3.14 -20.50 -4.10
C VAL A 193 -2.40 -19.19 -3.81
N TYR A 194 -1.12 -19.09 -4.14
CA TYR A 194 -0.38 -17.83 -4.04
C TYR A 194 -1.14 -16.69 -4.72
N PHE A 195 -1.61 -16.90 -5.94
CA PHE A 195 -2.34 -15.89 -6.70
C PHE A 195 -3.63 -15.45 -5.99
N ILE A 196 -4.42 -16.40 -5.48
CA ILE A 196 -5.65 -16.10 -4.73
C ILE A 196 -5.32 -15.30 -3.47
N MET A 197 -4.31 -15.71 -2.70
CA MET A 197 -3.87 -15.01 -1.51
C MET A 197 -3.37 -13.60 -1.82
N GLN A 198 -2.64 -13.45 -2.93
CA GLN A 198 -2.18 -12.14 -3.39
C GLN A 198 -3.36 -11.22 -3.74
N MET A 199 -4.38 -11.72 -4.43
CA MET A 199 -5.58 -10.94 -4.77
C MET A 199 -6.35 -10.52 -3.50
N LEU A 200 -6.46 -11.39 -2.50
CA LEU A 200 -7.08 -11.07 -1.21
C LEU A 200 -6.28 -10.00 -0.46
N THR A 201 -4.95 -10.12 -0.41
CA THR A 201 -4.07 -9.13 0.20
C THR A 201 -4.19 -7.76 -0.48
N LEU A 202 -4.21 -7.72 -1.81
CA LEU A 202 -4.42 -6.48 -2.57
C LEU A 202 -5.82 -5.89 -2.34
N SER A 203 -6.85 -6.73 -2.18
CA SER A 203 -8.21 -6.26 -1.86
C SER A 203 -8.27 -5.63 -0.47
N LEU A 204 -7.57 -6.22 0.50
CA LEU A 204 -7.44 -5.67 1.84
C LEU A 204 -6.69 -4.33 1.83
N SER A 205 -5.55 -4.26 1.13
CA SER A 205 -4.78 -3.01 0.97
C SER A 205 -5.67 -1.88 0.43
N ARG A 206 -6.42 -2.14 -0.65
CA ARG A 206 -7.35 -1.15 -1.21
C ARG A 206 -8.47 -0.72 -0.26
N ALA A 207 -8.99 -1.63 0.57
CA ALA A 207 -9.99 -1.29 1.56
C ALA A 207 -9.42 -0.33 2.62
N ARG A 208 -8.18 -0.53 3.03
CA ARG A 208 -7.49 0.28 4.03
C ARG A 208 -7.16 1.68 3.53
N GLU A 209 -6.76 1.82 2.27
CA GLU A 209 -6.61 3.13 1.63
C GLU A 209 -7.91 3.95 1.71
N SER A 210 -9.03 3.30 1.48
CA SER A 210 -10.34 3.96 1.61
C SER A 210 -10.62 4.46 3.02
N TYR A 211 -10.14 3.75 4.04
CA TYR A 211 -10.22 4.20 5.44
C TYR A 211 -9.32 5.38 5.73
N ALA A 212 -8.07 5.33 5.26
CA ALA A 212 -7.13 6.41 5.46
C ALA A 212 -7.59 7.70 4.75
N ASP A 213 -8.21 7.58 3.56
CA ASP A 213 -8.81 8.70 2.85
C ASP A 213 -9.99 9.32 3.64
N GLU A 214 -10.90 8.51 4.17
CA GLU A 214 -12.01 8.96 5.01
C GLU A 214 -11.50 9.60 6.30
N TYR A 215 -10.46 9.02 6.91
CA TYR A 215 -9.84 9.57 8.10
C TYR A 215 -9.20 10.93 7.84
N SER A 216 -8.44 11.07 6.74
CA SER A 216 -7.87 12.35 6.32
C SER A 216 -8.95 13.40 6.10
N ALA A 217 -10.01 13.06 5.35
CA ALA A 217 -11.14 13.95 5.10
C ALA A 217 -11.80 14.40 6.40
N ALA A 218 -12.09 13.48 7.32
CA ALA A 218 -12.71 13.78 8.61
C ALA A 218 -11.81 14.65 9.51
N THR A 219 -10.50 14.37 9.55
CA THR A 219 -9.54 15.09 10.39
C THR A 219 -9.28 16.51 9.89
N THR A 220 -9.13 16.68 8.58
CA THR A 220 -8.87 17.99 7.99
C THR A 220 -10.14 18.80 7.73
N ARG A 221 -11.30 18.14 7.67
CA ARG A 221 -12.60 18.69 7.22
C ARG A 221 -12.56 19.32 5.83
N LYS A 222 -11.54 18.98 5.05
CA LYS A 222 -11.25 19.52 3.72
C LYS A 222 -10.79 18.40 2.78
N PRO A 223 -11.71 17.49 2.35
CA PRO A 223 -11.35 16.37 1.46
C PRO A 223 -10.72 16.85 0.15
N GLU A 224 -10.99 18.09 -0.28
CA GLU A 224 -10.38 18.70 -1.45
C GLU A 224 -8.86 18.84 -1.36
N HIS A 225 -8.27 18.98 -0.17
CA HIS A 225 -6.82 19.10 -0.03
C HIS A 225 -6.13 17.76 -0.36
N LEU A 226 -6.69 16.63 0.10
CA LEU A 226 -6.18 15.31 -0.27
C LEU A 226 -6.41 15.03 -1.76
N ALA A 227 -7.57 15.42 -2.31
CA ALA A 227 -7.86 15.28 -3.73
C ALA A 227 -6.85 16.06 -4.59
N SER A 228 -6.54 17.30 -4.21
CA SER A 228 -5.51 18.13 -4.88
C SER A 228 -4.13 17.50 -4.78
N SER A 229 -3.75 17.01 -3.60
CA SER A 229 -2.47 16.28 -3.43
C SER A 229 -2.35 15.08 -4.37
N LEU A 230 -3.41 14.27 -4.46
CA LEU A 230 -3.44 13.10 -5.36
C LEU A 230 -3.30 13.49 -6.83
N LEU A 231 -3.93 14.59 -7.27
CA LEU A 231 -3.76 15.12 -8.62
C LEU A 231 -2.30 15.52 -8.88
N LYS A 232 -1.70 16.32 -8.00
CA LYS A 232 -0.32 16.77 -8.14
C LYS A 232 0.67 15.61 -8.18
N ILE A 233 0.53 14.67 -7.25
CA ILE A 233 1.37 13.45 -7.19
C ILE A 233 1.22 12.63 -8.48
N THR A 234 -0.02 12.41 -8.92
CA THR A 234 -0.31 11.65 -10.15
C THR A 234 0.27 12.34 -11.38
N GLY A 235 0.16 13.67 -11.47
CA GLY A 235 0.72 14.46 -12.56
C GLY A 235 2.24 14.36 -12.64
N VAL A 236 2.93 14.47 -11.51
CA VAL A 236 4.39 14.31 -11.46
C VAL A 236 4.81 12.89 -11.83
N ASN A 237 4.12 11.87 -11.31
CA ASN A 237 4.39 10.47 -11.64
C ASN A 237 4.17 10.19 -13.14
N TYR A 238 3.15 10.80 -13.74
CA TYR A 238 2.87 10.70 -15.17
C TYR A 238 3.99 11.35 -16.01
N ALA A 239 4.40 12.57 -15.65
CA ALA A 239 5.43 13.33 -16.34
C ALA A 239 6.82 12.68 -16.25
N SER A 240 7.16 12.13 -15.08
CA SER A 240 8.47 11.51 -14.83
C SER A 240 8.61 10.13 -15.48
N GLY A 241 7.51 9.53 -15.95
CA GLY A 241 7.49 8.13 -16.37
C GLY A 241 7.63 7.16 -15.20
N THR A 242 7.79 5.86 -15.51
CA THR A 242 8.00 4.84 -14.47
C THR A 242 9.31 5.10 -13.72
N PRO A 243 9.30 5.15 -12.39
CA PRO A 243 10.51 5.36 -11.60
C PRO A 243 11.58 4.32 -11.95
N ARG A 244 12.82 4.78 -12.17
CA ARG A 244 14.00 3.91 -12.27
C ARG A 244 14.35 3.42 -10.85
N GLY A 245 13.58 2.48 -10.31
CA GLY A 245 13.81 1.93 -8.97
C GLY A 245 13.02 0.64 -8.77
N SER A 246 13.38 -0.13 -7.74
CA SER A 246 12.84 -1.46 -7.51
C SER A 246 11.30 -1.47 -7.46
N THR A 247 10.72 -2.40 -8.20
CA THR A 247 9.29 -2.74 -8.13
C THR A 247 8.84 -3.11 -6.72
N ASP A 248 9.77 -3.43 -5.84
CA ASP A 248 9.54 -3.94 -4.49
C ASP A 248 8.99 -2.89 -3.51
N ALA A 249 9.17 -1.59 -3.81
CA ALA A 249 8.68 -0.49 -2.97
C ALA A 249 7.27 0.02 -3.34
N ARG A 250 6.59 -0.58 -4.33
CA ARG A 250 5.28 -0.11 -4.83
C ARG A 250 4.20 -0.03 -3.74
N ALA A 251 4.24 -0.93 -2.76
CA ALA A 251 3.28 -0.97 -1.66
C ALA A 251 3.35 0.25 -0.72
N PHE A 252 4.38 1.08 -0.84
CA PHE A 252 4.62 2.26 0.00
C PHE A 252 4.38 3.58 -0.74
N TYR A 253 3.82 3.57 -1.95
CA TYR A 253 3.49 4.81 -2.65
C TYR A 253 2.05 5.24 -2.36
N ILE A 254 1.83 6.52 -2.11
CA ILE A 254 0.48 7.12 -1.95
C ILE A 254 -0.34 6.96 -3.25
N SER A 255 0.31 7.10 -4.39
CA SER A 255 -0.24 6.87 -5.73
C SER A 255 0.75 6.06 -6.53
N ASP A 256 0.33 4.89 -7.05
CA ASP A 256 1.21 3.98 -7.78
C ASP A 256 1.70 4.61 -9.09
N PRO A 257 3.02 4.90 -9.22
CA PRO A 257 3.56 5.51 -10.43
C PRO A 257 3.35 4.70 -11.70
N PHE A 258 3.19 3.36 -11.57
CA PHE A 258 2.94 2.48 -12.71
C PHE A 258 1.51 2.57 -13.23
N SER A 259 0.56 3.05 -12.40
CA SER A 259 -0.82 3.29 -12.80
C SER A 259 -1.10 4.72 -13.23
N ALA A 260 -0.13 5.62 -13.14
CA ALA A 260 -0.28 7.07 -13.35
C ALA A 260 -1.00 7.41 -14.66
N ARG A 261 -0.70 6.72 -15.76
CA ARG A 261 -1.38 6.91 -17.03
C ARG A 261 -2.89 6.61 -16.94
N LYS A 262 -3.24 5.45 -16.42
CA LYS A 262 -4.63 5.05 -16.25
C LYS A 262 -5.38 6.00 -15.31
N ASP A 263 -4.68 6.52 -14.31
CA ASP A 263 -5.23 7.48 -13.36
C ASP A 263 -5.47 8.83 -14.01
N VAL A 264 -4.53 9.31 -14.83
CA VAL A 264 -4.70 10.55 -15.63
C VAL A 264 -5.87 10.41 -16.61
N ASP A 265 -5.94 9.31 -17.36
CA ASP A 265 -7.05 9.04 -18.28
C ASP A 265 -8.40 9.02 -17.53
N GLY A 266 -8.43 8.39 -16.34
CA GLY A 266 -9.61 8.35 -15.48
C GLY A 266 -10.01 9.73 -14.94
N ILE A 267 -9.06 10.57 -14.52
CA ILE A 267 -9.31 11.95 -14.07
C ILE A 267 -9.87 12.79 -15.22
N ILE A 268 -9.28 12.69 -16.41
CA ILE A 268 -9.75 13.42 -17.59
C ILE A 268 -11.17 13.00 -17.96
N ALA A 269 -11.48 11.71 -17.93
CA ALA A 269 -12.81 11.19 -18.24
C ALA A 269 -13.90 11.74 -17.30
N HIS A 270 -13.56 12.02 -16.04
CA HIS A 270 -14.50 12.53 -15.02
C HIS A 270 -14.29 14.02 -14.69
N ALA A 271 -13.53 14.76 -15.51
CA ALA A 271 -13.12 16.14 -15.20
C ALA A 271 -14.34 17.06 -14.95
N LYS A 272 -15.40 16.93 -15.76
CA LYS A 272 -16.62 17.73 -15.61
C LYS A 272 -17.33 17.44 -14.27
N GLU A 273 -17.51 16.17 -13.93
CA GLU A 273 -18.12 15.73 -12.67
C GLU A 273 -17.31 16.20 -11.46
N LEU A 274 -15.98 16.05 -11.53
CA LEU A 274 -15.07 16.49 -10.48
C LEU A 274 -15.11 18.01 -10.27
N LYS A 275 -15.21 18.80 -11.35
CA LYS A 275 -15.34 20.25 -11.26
C LYS A 275 -16.64 20.69 -10.57
N GLU A 276 -17.75 20.01 -10.86
CA GLU A 276 -19.03 20.28 -10.22
C GLU A 276 -18.99 19.97 -8.70
N MET A 277 -18.34 18.89 -8.30
CA MET A 277 -18.23 18.47 -6.89
C MET A 277 -17.13 19.20 -6.12
N LEU A 278 -16.04 19.55 -6.77
CA LEU A 278 -14.84 20.20 -6.21
C LEU A 278 -14.49 21.46 -7.03
N PRO A 279 -15.29 22.54 -6.97
CA PRO A 279 -15.10 23.72 -7.85
C PRO A 279 -13.77 24.43 -7.62
N ASN A 280 -13.16 24.29 -6.44
CA ASN A 280 -11.85 24.87 -6.12
C ASN A 280 -10.66 24.04 -6.63
N LEU A 281 -10.92 22.86 -7.23
CA LEU A 281 -9.89 21.99 -7.77
C LEU A 281 -9.76 22.22 -9.26
N ASP A 282 -8.59 22.68 -9.70
CA ASP A 282 -8.34 22.99 -11.11
C ASP A 282 -8.07 21.73 -11.94
N VAL A 283 -9.14 20.92 -12.08
CA VAL A 283 -9.10 19.65 -12.84
C VAL A 283 -8.91 19.91 -14.34
N GLU A 284 -9.39 21.05 -14.85
CA GLU A 284 -9.28 21.39 -16.26
C GLU A 284 -7.84 21.73 -16.63
N ALA A 285 -7.18 22.61 -15.85
CA ALA A 285 -5.77 22.90 -16.07
C ALA A 285 -4.89 21.66 -15.94
N PHE A 286 -5.20 20.78 -14.97
CA PHE A 286 -4.55 19.47 -14.87
C PHE A 286 -4.75 18.64 -16.14
N ALA A 287 -5.96 18.51 -16.64
CA ALA A 287 -6.27 17.72 -17.84
C ALA A 287 -5.57 18.27 -19.09
N GLU A 288 -5.54 19.59 -19.25
CA GLU A 288 -4.82 20.25 -20.35
C GLU A 288 -3.30 20.05 -20.27
N ALA A 289 -2.72 20.18 -19.07
CA ALA A 289 -1.30 19.98 -18.86
C ALA A 289 -0.89 18.53 -19.21
N MET A 290 -1.68 17.54 -18.77
CA MET A 290 -1.42 16.13 -19.04
C MET A 290 -1.57 15.77 -20.53
N LYS A 291 -2.54 16.36 -21.24
CA LYS A 291 -2.69 16.16 -22.69
C LYS A 291 -1.49 16.70 -23.49
N LYS A 292 -0.90 17.82 -23.06
CA LYS A 292 0.28 18.42 -23.70
C LYS A 292 1.56 17.61 -23.51
N GLN A 293 1.71 16.89 -22.39
CA GLN A 293 2.92 16.13 -22.07
C GLN A 293 3.09 14.82 -22.87
N GLY A 294 2.03 14.33 -23.52
CA GLY A 294 2.08 13.08 -24.28
C GLY A 294 2.17 11.82 -23.39
N ALA A 295 1.70 10.69 -23.91
CA ALA A 295 1.59 9.48 -23.11
C ALA A 295 2.93 8.73 -23.00
N SER A 296 3.44 8.55 -21.79
CA SER A 296 4.43 7.50 -21.50
C SER A 296 3.77 6.12 -21.65
N ARG A 297 4.47 5.14 -22.25
CA ARG A 297 3.94 3.78 -22.46
C ARG A 297 3.91 3.01 -21.12
N GLY A 298 2.75 2.99 -20.45
CA GLY A 298 2.51 2.12 -19.29
C GLY A 298 1.90 0.77 -19.69
N SER A 299 2.24 -0.32 -19.00
CA SER A 299 1.68 -1.65 -19.24
C SER A 299 0.33 -1.81 -18.56
N PHE A 300 -0.71 -2.19 -19.33
CA PHE A 300 -2.07 -2.48 -18.83
C PHE A 300 -2.10 -3.57 -17.76
N LEU A 301 -1.27 -4.60 -17.90
CA LEU A 301 -1.23 -5.73 -16.97
C LEU A 301 -0.70 -5.36 -15.57
N MET A 302 0.15 -4.33 -15.47
CA MET A 302 0.70 -3.90 -14.17
C MET A 302 -0.35 -3.27 -13.25
N GLY A 303 -1.44 -2.74 -13.78
CA GLY A 303 -2.54 -2.17 -12.97
C GLY A 303 -3.33 -3.21 -12.15
N LEU A 304 -3.33 -4.49 -12.56
CA LEU A 304 -4.01 -5.56 -11.83
C LEU A 304 -3.36 -5.85 -10.46
N PHE A 305 -2.06 -5.63 -10.36
CA PHE A 305 -1.26 -5.85 -9.16
C PHE A 305 -1.01 -4.57 -8.35
N ALA A 306 -1.80 -3.51 -8.59
CA ALA A 306 -1.69 -2.27 -7.82
C ALA A 306 -2.14 -2.50 -6.37
N THR A 307 -1.31 -2.09 -5.42
CA THR A 307 -1.58 -2.16 -3.98
C THR A 307 -2.59 -1.11 -3.54
N HIS A 308 -2.66 0.01 -4.26
CA HIS A 308 -3.58 1.13 -3.99
C HIS A 308 -4.73 1.17 -4.99
N PRO A 309 -5.92 1.67 -4.58
CA PRO A 309 -6.97 1.99 -5.53
C PRO A 309 -6.44 3.04 -6.53
N PRO A 310 -6.92 3.01 -7.78
CA PRO A 310 -6.58 4.04 -8.75
C PRO A 310 -6.85 5.46 -8.21
N ALA A 311 -5.90 6.40 -8.41
CA ALA A 311 -6.00 7.75 -7.88
C ALA A 311 -7.29 8.46 -8.32
N HIS A 312 -7.72 8.29 -9.58
CA HIS A 312 -8.98 8.86 -10.07
C HIS A 312 -10.20 8.39 -9.24
N LYS A 313 -10.25 7.12 -8.79
CA LYS A 313 -11.33 6.61 -7.94
C LYS A 313 -11.29 7.19 -6.53
N ARG A 314 -10.09 7.42 -6.00
CA ARG A 314 -9.90 8.07 -4.70
C ARG A 314 -10.37 9.53 -4.75
N VAL A 315 -9.99 10.27 -5.78
CA VAL A 315 -10.42 11.67 -6.00
C VAL A 315 -11.94 11.76 -6.11
N LEU A 316 -12.58 10.90 -6.90
CA LEU A 316 -14.04 10.84 -7.01
C LEU A 316 -14.71 10.56 -5.66
N ARG A 317 -14.19 9.61 -4.89
CA ARG A 317 -14.72 9.30 -3.56
C ARG A 317 -14.59 10.48 -2.59
N LEU A 318 -13.46 11.18 -2.58
CA LEU A 318 -13.27 12.39 -1.78
C LEU A 318 -14.26 13.50 -2.18
N ALA A 319 -14.52 13.64 -3.47
CA ALA A 319 -15.53 14.55 -3.98
C ALA A 319 -16.95 14.19 -3.50
N GLU A 320 -17.31 12.91 -3.50
CA GLU A 320 -18.56 12.43 -2.94
C GLU A 320 -18.69 12.68 -1.42
N ILE A 321 -17.60 12.46 -0.67
CA ILE A 321 -17.56 12.74 0.79
C ILE A 321 -17.87 14.21 1.04
N LYS A 322 -17.29 15.13 0.26
CA LYS A 322 -17.58 16.55 0.35
C LYS A 322 -19.03 16.88 0.01
N LYS A 323 -19.55 16.36 -1.10
CA LYS A 323 -20.93 16.59 -1.56
C LYS A 323 -21.97 16.11 -0.56
N LYS A 324 -21.75 14.95 0.07
CA LYS A 324 -22.66 14.36 1.07
C LYS A 324 -22.59 15.01 2.45
N GLY A 325 -21.67 15.95 2.67
CA GLY A 325 -21.46 16.57 3.98
C GLY A 325 -21.11 15.56 5.07
N LEU A 326 -20.49 14.43 4.72
CA LEU A 326 -20.14 13.35 5.66
C LEU A 326 -19.02 13.75 6.62
N VAL A 327 -18.44 14.92 6.42
CA VAL A 327 -17.43 15.54 7.30
C VAL A 327 -18.18 16.59 8.15
N LYS A 328 -18.70 16.16 9.29
CA LYS A 328 -19.26 17.06 10.33
C LYS A 328 -18.18 17.51 11.30
#